data_30fa33a3ebbafd47aadd63d0cea5d4ab
#
_entry.id   30fa33a3ebbafd47aadd63d0cea5d4ab
#
_cell.length_a   1.000
_cell.length_b   1.000
_cell.length_c   1.000
_cell.angle_alpha   90.00
_cell.angle_beta   90.00
_cell.angle_gamma   90.00
#
_symmetry.space_group_name_H-M   'P 1'
#
loop_
_entity.id
_entity.type
_entity.pdbx_description
1 polymer ?
#
loop_
_entity_poly.entity_id
_entity_poly.type
_entity_poly.pdbx_seq_one_letter_code
_entity_poly.pdbx_strand_id
1 'polypeptide(L)'
;MKVLSLALSALFAITPASAQHQGVRGTTKLSSSRQHQMDLNPVEQSLFAALQKIGESSCMQLDEEDKCNVSKDDAGVSCVWCKCSAIPSECLSVEQSKNVPAGVFDCASPPENANETDNGAKPRIEAKDPVNASHGATSMTSDGPRLFNYSLRDDVVDGSVCDPNSKSLSGYVDITGSKYDDEGENKHLFYWFFEKRTTSQLDDKGEEKAEEVQDATDIPIVLWLTGGPGCSSTLALLFENGPCKVNADGLGTTVNPYSWTEASHVLWLDQPAGVGFSYGKENDYDEEMISEDAYYFLQEFYKEHPEYSKNPLTVVGESYGGHYAPAVAHKIWTKNKTVGDSMLKITLSGLAVGNGLTDPSEQYKWYPEMAVNNSHGIKVLPDDIYQTMKDNVVKCVSLIDECNAGDSLVNRFACQTAFVYCNIAETTPYQMTGMNPYDMREKCEHKPMCYDFSYIETWLNDPKTKESLHVSEESNTWTSCNMGINLKFHTDWMKDFSPYVADLLNDGIHALIYAGDVDYICNYLGNRAWTLNLDWDHADDFNAAEDHECGSGESTEGSGAGLCKTSNGFTFMQVYDAGHMVPNDQPKVALEMIRNFVSGGDF
;
A
#
# COMPACT_ATOMS: atom_id res chain seq x y z
N MET A 1 13.10 -18.04 -3.41
CA MET A 1 13.77 -16.78 -3.81
C MET A 1 14.28 -16.77 -5.25
N LYS A 2 15.12 -17.70 -5.73
CA LYS A 2 15.63 -17.61 -7.12
C LYS A 2 14.56 -17.79 -8.21
N VAL A 3 13.51 -18.56 -8.02
CA VAL A 3 12.50 -18.83 -9.05
C VAL A 3 11.40 -17.78 -9.04
N LEU A 4 10.92 -17.35 -7.88
CA LEU A 4 9.97 -16.23 -7.78
C LEU A 4 10.67 -14.90 -8.07
N SER A 5 11.90 -14.71 -7.60
CA SER A 5 12.75 -13.57 -7.97
C SER A 5 13.15 -13.60 -9.45
N LEU A 6 13.31 -14.78 -10.07
CA LEU A 6 13.49 -14.92 -11.52
C LEU A 6 12.20 -14.72 -12.29
N ALA A 7 11.05 -15.13 -11.79
CA ALA A 7 9.75 -14.85 -12.42
C ALA A 7 9.41 -13.34 -12.32
N LEU A 8 9.65 -12.71 -11.17
CA LEU A 8 9.48 -11.26 -11.00
C LEU A 8 10.61 -10.46 -11.68
N SER A 9 11.87 -10.93 -11.65
CA SER A 9 12.96 -10.30 -12.40
C SER A 9 12.83 -10.52 -13.91
N ALA A 10 12.17 -11.59 -14.37
CA ALA A 10 11.82 -11.79 -15.77
C ALA A 10 10.65 -10.89 -16.21
N LEU A 11 9.71 -10.59 -15.33
CA LEU A 11 8.68 -9.56 -15.54
C LEU A 11 9.27 -8.15 -15.72
N PHE A 12 10.42 -7.86 -15.09
CA PHE A 12 11.10 -6.56 -15.18
C PHE A 12 12.32 -6.54 -16.13
N ALA A 13 12.77 -7.66 -16.69
CA ALA A 13 14.05 -7.78 -17.43
C ALA A 13 13.92 -8.27 -18.87
N ILE A 14 12.77 -8.18 -19.52
CA ILE A 14 12.64 -8.56 -20.94
C ILE A 14 13.17 -7.44 -21.83
N THR A 15 14.44 -7.56 -22.26
CA THR A 15 14.99 -6.78 -23.37
C THR A 15 14.45 -7.33 -24.70
N PRO A 16 14.00 -6.50 -25.65
CA PRO A 16 13.54 -6.98 -26.94
C PRO A 16 14.69 -7.52 -27.78
N ALA A 17 14.61 -8.81 -28.13
CA ALA A 17 15.46 -9.36 -29.19
C ALA A 17 14.96 -8.80 -30.53
N SER A 18 15.89 -8.23 -31.30
CA SER A 18 15.69 -7.64 -32.60
C SER A 18 14.96 -8.58 -33.58
N ALA A 19 13.76 -8.20 -34.00
CA ALA A 19 13.07 -8.85 -35.13
C ALA A 19 13.58 -8.26 -36.44
N GLN A 20 14.33 -9.04 -37.20
CA GLN A 20 14.67 -8.74 -38.60
C GLN A 20 13.43 -8.97 -39.47
N HIS A 21 13.05 -7.95 -40.22
CA HIS A 21 12.06 -8.00 -41.29
C HIS A 21 12.48 -9.02 -42.37
N GLN A 22 11.63 -10.01 -42.68
CA GLN A 22 11.51 -10.59 -44.00
C GLN A 22 10.03 -10.69 -44.40
N GLY A 23 9.67 -9.93 -45.42
CA GLY A 23 8.34 -9.95 -45.99
C GLY A 23 8.09 -11.16 -46.87
N VAL A 24 6.92 -11.80 -46.69
CA VAL A 24 6.32 -12.63 -47.71
C VAL A 24 4.79 -12.38 -47.75
N ARG A 25 4.29 -11.99 -48.93
CA ARG A 25 2.87 -11.91 -49.26
C ARG A 25 2.31 -13.33 -49.42
N GLY A 26 1.17 -13.61 -48.81
CA GLY A 26 0.42 -14.82 -49.08
C GLY A 26 -0.98 -14.78 -48.48
N THR A 27 -1.98 -14.63 -49.34
CA THR A 27 -3.41 -14.74 -49.04
C THR A 27 -3.79 -16.16 -48.74
N THR A 28 -4.49 -16.45 -47.61
CA THR A 28 -5.43 -17.59 -47.54
C THR A 28 -6.39 -17.49 -46.32
N LYS A 29 -7.64 -17.56 -46.63
CA LYS A 29 -8.88 -18.02 -45.98
C LYS A 29 -8.92 -18.29 -44.47
N LEU A 30 -9.96 -17.67 -43.87
CA LEU A 30 -10.53 -18.01 -42.55
C LEU A 30 -10.80 -19.52 -42.38
N SER A 31 -10.35 -20.08 -41.27
CA SER A 31 -10.97 -21.26 -40.66
C SER A 31 -10.70 -21.29 -39.15
N SER A 32 -11.80 -21.32 -38.38
CA SER A 32 -12.00 -21.90 -37.04
C SER A 32 -11.08 -21.48 -35.88
N SER A 33 -11.72 -20.80 -34.91
CA SER A 33 -11.48 -20.85 -33.45
C SER A 33 -10.22 -21.61 -32.99
N ARG A 34 -9.13 -20.89 -32.79
CA ARG A 34 -8.05 -21.26 -31.85
C ARG A 34 -8.17 -20.37 -30.64
N GLN A 35 -8.45 -20.98 -29.49
CA GLN A 35 -8.13 -20.38 -28.19
C GLN A 35 -6.66 -19.92 -28.22
N HIS A 36 -6.43 -18.62 -28.18
CA HIS A 36 -5.09 -18.09 -27.98
C HIS A 36 -4.73 -18.36 -26.53
N GLN A 37 -3.96 -19.43 -26.31
CA GLN A 37 -3.20 -19.62 -25.10
C GLN A 37 -2.16 -18.48 -25.07
N MET A 38 -2.16 -17.64 -24.03
CA MET A 38 -1.07 -16.71 -23.81
C MET A 38 0.26 -17.46 -23.86
N ASP A 39 1.24 -16.95 -24.61
CA ASP A 39 2.60 -17.48 -24.65
C ASP A 39 3.33 -17.13 -23.35
N LEU A 40 2.86 -17.72 -22.23
CA LEU A 40 3.57 -17.71 -20.96
C LEU A 40 4.91 -18.43 -21.15
N ASN A 41 5.97 -17.93 -20.57
CA ASN A 41 7.25 -18.65 -20.60
C ASN A 41 7.11 -20.00 -19.86
N PRO A 42 8.02 -20.97 -20.09
CA PRO A 42 7.89 -22.31 -19.49
C PRO A 42 7.81 -22.33 -17.95
N VAL A 43 8.36 -21.30 -17.26
CA VAL A 43 8.31 -21.19 -15.80
C VAL A 43 6.94 -20.69 -15.35
N GLU A 44 6.37 -19.70 -16.04
CA GLU A 44 5.02 -19.17 -15.81
C GLU A 44 3.96 -20.23 -16.09
N GLN A 45 4.10 -20.99 -17.19
CA GLN A 45 3.22 -22.13 -17.51
C GLN A 45 3.29 -23.21 -16.44
N SER A 46 4.49 -23.49 -15.91
CA SER A 46 4.69 -24.49 -14.86
C SER A 46 4.09 -24.04 -13.53
N LEU A 47 4.26 -22.76 -13.16
CA LEU A 47 3.69 -22.19 -11.94
C LEU A 47 2.16 -22.14 -12.01
N PHE A 48 1.61 -21.67 -13.14
CA PHE A 48 0.17 -21.60 -13.35
C PHE A 48 -0.48 -23.00 -13.35
N ALA A 49 0.16 -23.99 -13.98
CA ALA A 49 -0.30 -25.37 -13.97
C ALA A 49 -0.18 -26.04 -12.59
N ALA A 50 0.82 -25.64 -11.78
CA ALA A 50 0.96 -26.11 -10.41
C ALA A 50 -0.15 -25.53 -9.51
N LEU A 51 -0.41 -24.24 -9.62
CA LEU A 51 -1.45 -23.55 -8.87
C LEU A 51 -2.86 -24.09 -9.17
N GLN A 52 -3.16 -24.44 -10.41
CA GLN A 52 -4.43 -25.07 -10.78
C GLN A 52 -4.63 -26.51 -10.26
N LYS A 53 -3.55 -27.18 -9.84
CA LYS A 53 -3.59 -28.58 -9.37
C LYS A 53 -3.67 -28.68 -7.84
N ILE A 54 -3.45 -27.57 -7.11
CA ILE A 54 -3.58 -27.55 -5.66
C ILE A 54 -5.07 -27.39 -5.35
N GLY A 55 -5.76 -28.50 -5.17
CA GLY A 55 -7.15 -28.54 -4.69
C GLY A 55 -7.23 -28.36 -3.17
N GLU A 56 -8.44 -28.14 -2.64
CA GLU A 56 -8.70 -28.09 -1.20
C GLU A 56 -8.30 -29.41 -0.52
N SER A 57 -7.63 -29.31 0.63
CA SER A 57 -7.26 -30.44 1.46
C SER A 57 -7.41 -30.06 2.93
N SER A 58 -7.92 -30.96 3.76
CA SER A 58 -8.00 -30.75 5.21
C SER A 58 -6.63 -30.57 5.89
N CYS A 59 -5.52 -30.93 5.23
CA CYS A 59 -4.17 -30.60 5.68
C CYS A 59 -3.98 -29.06 5.81
N MET A 60 -4.52 -28.28 4.88
CA MET A 60 -4.38 -26.83 4.85
C MET A 60 -5.08 -26.10 6.00
N GLN A 61 -5.83 -26.82 6.83
CA GLN A 61 -6.45 -26.27 8.06
C GLN A 61 -5.54 -26.37 9.28
N LEU A 62 -4.31 -26.89 9.12
CA LEU A 62 -3.35 -27.10 10.17
C LEU A 62 -2.23 -26.06 10.08
N ASP A 63 -2.11 -25.26 11.10
CA ASP A 63 -1.23 -24.10 11.22
C ASP A 63 0.08 -24.34 12.00
N GLU A 64 0.26 -25.58 12.49
CA GLU A 64 1.45 -25.96 13.26
C GLU A 64 2.18 -27.14 12.59
N GLU A 65 3.51 -27.05 12.44
CA GLU A 65 4.36 -28.05 11.80
C GLU A 65 4.20 -29.45 12.45
N ASP A 66 4.17 -29.51 13.78
CA ASP A 66 4.05 -30.77 14.53
C ASP A 66 2.68 -31.43 14.31
N LYS A 67 1.61 -30.65 14.24
CA LYS A 67 0.26 -31.16 13.95
C LYS A 67 0.14 -31.59 12.49
N CYS A 68 0.74 -30.85 11.57
CA CYS A 68 0.75 -31.15 10.15
C CYS A 68 1.41 -32.50 9.86
N ASN A 69 2.66 -32.68 10.31
CA ASN A 69 3.47 -33.86 9.97
C ASN A 69 2.97 -35.20 10.56
N VAL A 70 1.97 -35.16 11.43
CA VAL A 70 1.32 -36.36 11.98
C VAL A 70 -0.11 -36.60 11.49
N SER A 71 -0.62 -35.67 10.67
CA SER A 71 -2.00 -35.67 10.19
C SER A 71 -2.15 -36.31 8.80
N LYS A 72 -3.40 -36.61 8.44
CA LYS A 72 -3.80 -37.05 7.08
C LYS A 72 -5.00 -36.25 6.64
N ASP A 73 -5.10 -36.02 5.33
CA ASP A 73 -6.26 -35.37 4.72
C ASP A 73 -7.51 -36.29 4.73
N ASP A 74 -8.64 -35.77 4.27
CA ASP A 74 -9.93 -36.46 4.22
C ASP A 74 -9.91 -37.72 3.32
N ALA A 75 -8.94 -37.82 2.41
CA ALA A 75 -8.69 -38.98 1.58
C ALA A 75 -7.71 -39.98 2.21
N GLY A 76 -7.19 -39.70 3.42
CA GLY A 76 -6.22 -40.51 4.14
C GLY A 76 -4.78 -40.34 3.66
N VAL A 77 -4.48 -39.33 2.84
CA VAL A 77 -3.12 -38.98 2.39
C VAL A 77 -2.41 -38.21 3.49
N SER A 78 -1.16 -38.54 3.78
CA SER A 78 -0.37 -37.87 4.81
C SER A 78 -0.16 -36.41 4.47
N CYS A 79 -0.23 -35.55 5.50
CA CYS A 79 0.12 -34.14 5.41
C CYS A 79 1.64 -33.95 5.59
N VAL A 80 2.20 -32.93 4.99
CA VAL A 80 3.60 -32.53 5.13
C VAL A 80 3.69 -31.02 5.29
N TRP A 81 4.55 -30.56 6.20
CA TRP A 81 4.79 -29.13 6.39
C TRP A 81 5.73 -28.62 5.31
N CYS A 82 5.27 -27.62 4.56
CA CYS A 82 6.03 -27.02 3.49
C CYS A 82 6.47 -25.60 3.90
N LYS A 83 7.76 -25.40 4.14
CA LYS A 83 8.35 -24.10 4.48
C LYS A 83 8.51 -23.28 3.19
N CYS A 84 8.07 -22.04 3.25
CA CYS A 84 8.22 -21.09 2.16
C CYS A 84 8.87 -19.81 2.70
N SER A 85 9.82 -19.23 1.95
CA SER A 85 10.48 -17.98 2.33
C SER A 85 9.73 -16.72 1.89
N ALA A 86 8.67 -16.88 1.10
CA ALA A 86 7.92 -15.79 0.49
C ALA A 86 6.46 -15.66 0.99
N ILE A 87 5.93 -16.73 1.60
CA ILE A 87 4.60 -16.76 2.23
C ILE A 87 4.70 -17.57 3.52
N PRO A 88 3.72 -17.49 4.45
CA PRO A 88 3.67 -18.35 5.62
C PRO A 88 3.82 -19.82 5.23
N SER A 89 4.56 -20.58 6.04
CA SER A 89 4.75 -22.02 5.84
C SER A 89 3.41 -22.74 5.97
N GLU A 90 3.13 -23.73 5.13
CA GLU A 90 1.81 -24.35 5.03
C GLU A 90 1.87 -25.88 5.17
N CYS A 91 0.76 -26.42 5.67
CA CYS A 91 0.53 -27.85 5.72
C CYS A 91 -0.20 -28.30 4.44
N LEU A 92 0.47 -29.11 3.62
CA LEU A 92 -0.08 -29.64 2.36
C LEU A 92 -0.22 -31.15 2.44
N SER A 93 -1.14 -31.75 1.68
CA SER A 93 -1.07 -33.20 1.48
C SER A 93 0.17 -33.58 0.66
N VAL A 94 0.68 -34.78 0.82
CA VAL A 94 1.82 -35.29 0.01
C VAL A 94 1.55 -35.19 -1.50
N GLU A 95 0.29 -35.31 -1.92
CA GLU A 95 -0.07 -35.15 -3.33
C GLU A 95 0.01 -33.67 -3.77
N GLN A 96 -0.42 -32.74 -2.91
CA GLN A 96 -0.32 -31.30 -3.16
C GLN A 96 1.14 -30.83 -3.16
N SER A 97 1.96 -31.33 -2.22
CA SER A 97 3.38 -30.94 -2.11
C SER A 97 4.21 -31.31 -3.35
N LYS A 98 3.77 -32.29 -4.15
CA LYS A 98 4.40 -32.65 -5.44
C LYS A 98 4.12 -31.61 -6.54
N ASN A 99 3.08 -30.78 -6.37
CA ASN A 99 2.66 -29.79 -7.36
C ASN A 99 3.19 -28.38 -7.03
N VAL A 100 3.77 -28.16 -5.84
CA VAL A 100 4.42 -26.89 -5.52
C VAL A 100 5.84 -26.84 -6.10
N PRO A 101 6.30 -25.67 -6.60
CA PRO A 101 7.60 -25.54 -7.23
C PRO A 101 8.74 -25.84 -6.25
N ALA A 102 9.58 -26.84 -6.56
CA ALA A 102 10.79 -27.12 -5.81
C ALA A 102 11.75 -25.92 -5.86
N GLY A 103 12.18 -25.44 -4.69
CA GLY A 103 13.01 -24.25 -4.53
C GLY A 103 12.26 -22.98 -4.15
N VAL A 104 10.92 -23.02 -4.17
CA VAL A 104 10.03 -22.04 -3.52
C VAL A 104 9.54 -22.61 -2.20
N PHE A 105 9.13 -23.90 -2.23
CA PHE A 105 8.71 -24.63 -1.04
C PHE A 105 9.75 -25.71 -0.68
N ASP A 106 10.12 -25.75 0.58
CA ASP A 106 10.91 -26.82 1.20
C ASP A 106 9.98 -27.68 2.05
N CYS A 107 9.44 -28.74 1.44
CA CYS A 107 8.50 -29.64 2.10
C CYS A 107 9.24 -30.74 2.86
N ALA A 108 8.83 -31.00 4.10
CA ALA A 108 9.34 -32.10 4.89
C ALA A 108 9.14 -33.44 4.15
N SER A 109 10.13 -34.32 4.16
CA SER A 109 9.96 -35.67 3.63
C SER A 109 8.93 -36.43 4.49
N PRO A 110 7.95 -37.12 3.88
CA PRO A 110 7.04 -37.96 4.65
C PRO A 110 7.85 -38.96 5.50
N PRO A 111 7.45 -39.25 6.76
CA PRO A 111 8.13 -40.25 7.56
C PRO A 111 8.11 -41.59 6.83
N GLU A 112 9.29 -42.15 6.56
CA GLU A 112 9.44 -43.51 6.02
C GLU A 112 8.91 -44.51 7.05
N ASN A 113 7.83 -45.23 6.68
CA ASN A 113 7.21 -46.35 7.41
C ASN A 113 6.30 -46.03 8.61
N ALA A 114 5.01 -45.94 8.30
CA ALA A 114 3.98 -46.42 9.23
C ALA A 114 3.19 -47.56 8.55
N ASN A 115 3.81 -48.70 8.43
CA ASN A 115 3.10 -49.97 8.25
C ASN A 115 3.05 -50.71 9.58
N GLU A 116 1.81 -50.89 10.07
CA GLU A 116 1.27 -51.95 10.90
C GLU A 116 2.00 -52.38 12.17
N THR A 117 1.18 -52.36 13.15
CA THR A 117 1.01 -53.14 14.39
C THR A 117 1.37 -52.38 15.65
N ASP A 118 0.39 -51.97 16.41
CA ASP A 118 0.12 -52.66 17.68
C ASP A 118 -1.27 -52.28 18.25
N ASN A 119 -1.96 -53.32 18.71
CA ASN A 119 -3.18 -53.26 19.50
C ASN A 119 -2.85 -52.85 20.95
N GLY A 120 -3.57 -51.88 21.48
CA GLY A 120 -3.63 -51.86 22.93
C GLY A 120 -3.86 -50.49 23.59
N ALA A 121 -5.05 -50.41 24.17
CA ALA A 121 -5.42 -49.57 25.29
C ALA A 121 -5.77 -48.09 25.04
N LYS A 122 -7.05 -47.82 24.87
CA LYS A 122 -7.70 -46.54 25.13
C LYS A 122 -7.55 -46.13 26.59
N PRO A 123 -7.20 -44.91 26.91
CA PRO A 123 -7.63 -44.29 28.15
C PRO A 123 -8.98 -43.62 27.95
N ARG A 124 -9.89 -44.01 28.78
CA ARG A 124 -11.26 -43.49 28.93
C ARG A 124 -11.18 -42.11 29.55
N ILE A 125 -11.65 -41.10 28.86
CA ILE A 125 -11.87 -39.76 29.44
C ILE A 125 -13.33 -39.73 29.92
N GLU A 126 -13.50 -39.56 31.22
CA GLU A 126 -14.80 -39.36 31.86
C GLU A 126 -15.29 -37.94 31.56
N ALA A 127 -16.53 -37.87 31.08
CA ALA A 127 -17.28 -36.62 30.94
C ALA A 127 -17.61 -36.05 32.33
N LYS A 128 -17.36 -34.77 32.55
CA LYS A 128 -17.96 -33.98 33.63
C LYS A 128 -18.87 -32.92 33.05
N ASP A 129 -20.06 -32.87 33.59
CA ASP A 129 -21.20 -32.04 33.27
C ASP A 129 -20.96 -30.52 33.42
N PRO A 130 -21.80 -29.66 32.80
CA PRO A 130 -21.53 -28.24 32.68
C PRO A 130 -21.96 -27.46 33.92
N VAL A 131 -21.09 -26.58 34.40
CA VAL A 131 -21.41 -25.61 35.44
C VAL A 131 -21.50 -24.22 34.77
N ASN A 132 -22.63 -23.58 35.03
CA ASN A 132 -22.98 -22.21 34.65
C ASN A 132 -21.83 -21.20 34.82
N ALA A 133 -21.55 -20.46 33.78
CA ALA A 133 -20.63 -19.32 33.80
C ALA A 133 -21.41 -18.02 33.78
N SER A 134 -21.29 -17.24 34.81
CA SER A 134 -21.58 -15.83 34.84
C SER A 134 -20.27 -15.02 34.90
N HIS A 135 -20.08 -14.13 33.94
CA HIS A 135 -19.28 -12.90 33.94
C HIS A 135 -17.83 -12.92 34.44
N GLY A 136 -16.93 -12.56 33.51
CA GLY A 136 -15.61 -12.07 33.80
C GLY A 136 -14.48 -12.86 33.11
N ALA A 137 -14.34 -12.71 31.80
CA ALA A 137 -13.21 -13.26 31.09
C ALA A 137 -12.04 -12.29 31.11
N THR A 138 -11.19 -12.39 32.13
CA THR A 138 -9.77 -12.09 31.99
C THR A 138 -9.10 -13.40 31.58
N SER A 139 -8.81 -13.55 30.30
CA SER A 139 -7.91 -14.59 29.83
C SER A 139 -6.50 -14.26 30.34
N MET A 140 -6.09 -14.81 31.45
CA MET A 140 -4.69 -14.90 31.84
C MET A 140 -4.09 -16.09 31.09
N THR A 141 -3.43 -15.79 29.95
CA THR A 141 -2.39 -16.68 29.44
C THR A 141 -1.21 -16.64 30.40
N SER A 142 -0.44 -17.72 30.47
CA SER A 142 0.68 -17.94 31.40
C SER A 142 1.88 -17.01 31.20
N ASP A 143 1.79 -16.03 30.33
CA ASP A 143 2.79 -15.00 30.08
C ASP A 143 2.38 -13.75 30.87
N GLY A 144 3.30 -13.24 31.69
CA GLY A 144 3.14 -11.98 32.40
C GLY A 144 2.82 -10.84 31.41
N PRO A 145 2.41 -9.64 31.88
CA PRO A 145 2.09 -8.56 30.97
C PRO A 145 3.30 -8.30 30.05
N ARG A 146 3.11 -8.46 28.73
CA ARG A 146 4.11 -8.04 27.74
C ARG A 146 4.36 -6.56 27.99
N LEU A 147 5.59 -6.21 28.27
CA LEU A 147 6.01 -4.84 28.41
C LEU A 147 6.17 -4.27 26.98
N PHE A 148 5.10 -3.69 26.45
CA PHE A 148 5.21 -2.80 25.31
C PHE A 148 6.03 -1.59 25.73
N ASN A 149 7.10 -1.31 25.02
CA ASN A 149 7.91 -0.13 25.26
C ASN A 149 8.01 0.66 23.96
N TYR A 150 7.61 1.92 24.05
CA TYR A 150 7.73 2.88 22.96
C TYR A 150 8.58 4.03 23.47
N SER A 151 9.49 4.51 22.65
CA SER A 151 10.27 5.70 22.95
C SER A 151 10.56 6.48 21.69
N LEU A 152 10.56 7.78 21.79
CA LEU A 152 10.91 8.66 20.69
C LEU A 152 12.29 9.24 20.95
N ARG A 153 13.09 9.34 19.89
CA ARG A 153 14.38 10.03 19.86
C ARG A 153 14.45 10.85 18.58
N ASP A 154 14.32 12.14 18.72
CA ASP A 154 14.42 13.09 17.60
C ASP A 154 15.17 14.34 18.02
N ASP A 155 15.48 15.17 17.03
CA ASP A 155 16.05 16.49 17.26
C ASP A 155 15.63 17.45 16.14
N VAL A 156 15.87 18.73 16.37
CA VAL A 156 15.58 19.79 15.41
C VAL A 156 16.56 19.71 14.23
N VAL A 157 16.02 19.67 13.04
CA VAL A 157 16.82 19.75 11.80
C VAL A 157 17.07 21.21 11.45
N ASP A 158 18.33 21.56 11.14
CA ASP A 158 18.67 22.90 10.68
C ASP A 158 17.92 23.25 9.39
N GLY A 159 17.23 24.40 9.38
CA GLY A 159 16.43 24.82 8.24
C GLY A 159 17.19 24.95 6.91
N SER A 160 18.52 25.11 6.96
CA SER A 160 19.37 25.12 5.75
C SER A 160 19.44 23.77 5.03
N VAL A 161 19.00 22.69 5.67
CA VAL A 161 18.96 21.34 5.07
C VAL A 161 17.84 21.25 4.03
N CYS A 162 16.70 21.90 4.29
CA CYS A 162 15.52 21.82 3.42
C CYS A 162 14.79 23.17 3.31
N ASP A 163 14.14 23.63 4.38
CA ASP A 163 13.34 24.86 4.37
C ASP A 163 13.60 25.71 5.63
N PRO A 164 14.20 26.90 5.49
CA PRO A 164 14.47 27.79 6.62
C PRO A 164 13.21 28.44 7.22
N ASN A 165 12.06 28.37 6.55
CA ASN A 165 10.81 28.99 6.98
C ASN A 165 9.86 28.01 7.71
N SER A 166 10.29 26.79 7.91
CA SER A 166 9.53 25.75 8.60
C SER A 166 10.42 25.05 9.62
N LYS A 167 10.04 25.06 10.90
CA LYS A 167 10.71 24.23 11.89
C LYS A 167 10.50 22.76 11.56
N SER A 168 11.57 21.97 11.63
CA SER A 168 11.47 20.55 11.37
C SER A 168 12.16 19.70 12.42
N LEU A 169 11.64 18.47 12.58
CA LEU A 169 12.14 17.44 13.49
C LEU A 169 12.35 16.16 12.68
N SER A 170 13.42 15.45 12.94
CA SER A 170 13.61 14.10 12.39
C SER A 170 14.19 13.16 13.43
N GLY A 171 13.87 11.91 13.32
CA GLY A 171 14.32 10.89 14.25
C GLY A 171 13.54 9.60 14.13
N TYR A 172 13.40 8.91 15.25
CA TYR A 172 12.82 7.57 15.29
C TYR A 172 11.83 7.41 16.42
N VAL A 173 10.76 6.68 16.15
CA VAL A 173 10.02 6.00 17.21
C VAL A 173 10.50 4.55 17.28
N ASP A 174 10.96 4.18 18.46
CA ASP A 174 11.41 2.82 18.76
C ASP A 174 10.23 2.02 19.31
N ILE A 175 9.87 0.91 18.65
CA ILE A 175 8.76 0.03 19.03
C ILE A 175 9.34 -1.32 19.45
N THR A 176 9.03 -1.78 20.69
CA THR A 176 9.49 -3.06 21.20
C THR A 176 8.30 -3.91 21.64
N GLY A 177 8.15 -5.07 21.04
CA GLY A 177 7.15 -6.06 21.41
C GLY A 177 5.72 -5.64 21.12
N SER A 178 5.43 -5.18 19.90
CA SER A 178 4.06 -4.96 19.45
C SER A 178 3.25 -6.26 19.53
N LYS A 179 1.92 -6.17 19.38
CA LYS A 179 1.02 -7.34 19.44
C LYS A 179 1.42 -8.47 18.48
N TYR A 180 2.08 -8.11 17.38
CA TYR A 180 2.45 -9.02 16.29
C TYR A 180 3.92 -9.43 16.31
N ASP A 181 4.73 -8.86 17.22
CA ASP A 181 6.16 -9.15 17.33
C ASP A 181 6.46 -10.14 18.43
N ASP A 182 7.53 -10.90 18.27
CA ASP A 182 8.06 -11.76 19.31
C ASP A 182 8.71 -10.91 20.44
N GLU A 183 8.84 -11.52 21.64
CA GLU A 183 9.45 -10.82 22.78
C GLU A 183 10.90 -10.42 22.46
N GLY A 184 11.20 -9.12 22.58
CA GLY A 184 12.53 -8.56 22.35
C GLY A 184 12.84 -8.18 20.89
N GLU A 185 11.90 -8.32 19.99
CA GLU A 185 12.00 -7.77 18.64
C GLU A 185 11.76 -6.26 18.68
N ASN A 186 12.63 -5.51 17.99
CA ASN A 186 12.60 -4.04 17.94
C ASN A 186 12.43 -3.57 16.51
N LYS A 187 11.59 -2.55 16.34
CA LYS A 187 11.44 -1.77 15.12
C LYS A 187 11.77 -0.32 15.42
N HIS A 188 12.36 0.36 14.48
CA HIS A 188 12.79 1.75 14.57
C HIS A 188 12.24 2.48 13.36
N LEU A 189 11.13 3.20 13.52
CA LEU A 189 10.43 3.88 12.44
C LEU A 189 10.94 5.31 12.32
N PHE A 190 11.61 5.62 11.21
CA PHE A 190 12.10 6.94 10.88
C PHE A 190 10.97 7.84 10.40
N TYR A 191 11.01 9.10 10.82
CA TYR A 191 10.12 10.13 10.32
C TYR A 191 10.84 11.46 10.12
N TRP A 192 10.24 12.30 9.27
CA TRP A 192 10.63 13.68 9.12
C TRP A 192 9.37 14.54 9.14
N PHE A 193 9.29 15.42 10.14
CA PHE A 193 8.17 16.29 10.41
C PHE A 193 8.53 17.74 10.12
N PHE A 194 7.60 18.50 9.57
CA PHE A 194 7.71 19.94 9.36
C PHE A 194 6.47 20.64 9.89
N GLU A 195 6.68 21.72 10.61
CA GLU A 195 5.60 22.65 10.93
C GLU A 195 5.10 23.36 9.66
N LYS A 196 3.83 23.82 9.72
CA LYS A 196 3.30 24.75 8.72
C LYS A 196 4.24 25.94 8.58
N ARG A 197 4.53 26.34 7.35
CA ARG A 197 5.36 27.51 7.06
C ARG A 197 4.84 28.76 7.74
N THR A 198 5.73 29.51 8.35
CA THR A 198 5.45 30.87 8.77
C THR A 198 5.67 31.79 7.57
N THR A 199 4.60 32.22 6.92
CA THR A 199 4.68 33.24 5.88
C THR A 199 4.57 34.62 6.54
N SER A 200 5.65 35.39 6.54
CA SER A 200 5.52 36.84 6.73
C SER A 200 4.86 37.45 5.48
N GLN A 201 3.54 37.57 5.49
CA GLN A 201 2.85 38.34 4.46
C GLN A 201 3.17 39.81 4.67
N LEU A 202 3.85 40.41 3.71
CA LEU A 202 3.99 41.84 3.65
C LEU A 202 2.67 42.44 3.14
N ASP A 203 2.19 43.51 3.78
CA ASP A 203 1.07 44.29 3.27
C ASP A 203 1.48 45.07 2.00
N ASP A 204 0.51 45.72 1.34
CA ASP A 204 0.77 46.54 0.16
C ASP A 204 1.77 47.68 0.41
N LYS A 205 2.22 47.89 1.66
CA LYS A 205 3.21 48.90 2.06
C LYS A 205 4.57 48.28 2.40
N GLY A 206 4.69 46.93 2.35
CA GLY A 206 5.90 46.22 2.73
C GLY A 206 6.09 46.08 4.24
N GLU A 207 5.04 46.28 5.04
CA GLU A 207 5.05 46.03 6.47
C GLU A 207 4.51 44.61 6.73
N GLU A 208 5.11 43.89 7.71
CA GLU A 208 4.63 42.57 8.11
C GLU A 208 3.16 42.69 8.56
N LYS A 209 2.26 42.05 7.81
CA LYS A 209 0.89 41.83 8.30
C LYS A 209 1.00 40.97 9.56
N ALA A 210 0.42 41.46 10.66
CA ALA A 210 0.11 40.56 11.77
C ALA A 210 -0.82 39.48 11.19
N GLU A 211 -0.33 38.23 11.04
CA GLU A 211 -1.19 37.08 10.79
C GLU A 211 -2.30 37.10 11.86
N GLU A 212 -3.55 36.88 11.47
CA GLU A 212 -4.54 36.41 12.45
C GLU A 212 -3.91 35.19 13.10
N VAL A 213 -3.61 35.29 14.38
CA VAL A 213 -2.98 34.23 15.16
C VAL A 213 -3.99 33.09 15.18
N GLN A 214 -3.88 32.20 14.17
CA GLN A 214 -4.58 30.92 14.20
C GLN A 214 -4.14 30.22 15.47
N ASP A 215 -5.08 29.74 16.29
CA ASP A 215 -4.73 28.95 17.46
C ASP A 215 -3.84 27.80 16.98
N ALA A 216 -2.67 27.63 17.59
CA ALA A 216 -1.72 26.60 17.18
C ALA A 216 -2.35 25.19 17.17
N THR A 217 -3.41 24.99 17.95
CA THR A 217 -4.18 23.74 18.00
C THR A 217 -5.16 23.56 16.84
N ASP A 218 -5.43 24.58 16.03
CA ASP A 218 -6.32 24.52 14.87
C ASP A 218 -5.57 24.23 13.56
N ILE A 219 -4.22 24.22 13.59
CA ILE A 219 -3.42 23.90 12.42
C ILE A 219 -3.51 22.38 12.16
N PRO A 220 -3.99 21.93 11.00
CA PRO A 220 -4.08 20.49 10.71
C PRO A 220 -2.70 19.84 10.59
N ILE A 221 -2.64 18.56 10.95
CA ILE A 221 -1.49 17.69 10.72
C ILE A 221 -1.86 16.71 9.60
N VAL A 222 -0.98 16.58 8.63
CA VAL A 222 -1.04 15.53 7.60
C VAL A 222 0.00 14.46 7.94
N LEU A 223 -0.44 13.21 8.10
CA LEU A 223 0.42 12.03 8.09
C LEU A 223 0.45 11.47 6.66
N TRP A 224 1.61 11.55 6.01
CA TRP A 224 1.81 11.02 4.65
C TRP A 224 2.43 9.63 4.67
N LEU A 225 1.83 8.72 3.88
CA LEU A 225 2.24 7.33 3.71
C LEU A 225 2.41 7.00 2.21
N THR A 226 3.65 6.89 1.76
CA THR A 226 3.94 6.44 0.38
C THR A 226 3.75 4.93 0.28
N GLY A 227 3.19 4.50 -0.85
CA GLY A 227 2.86 3.10 -1.10
C GLY A 227 4.05 2.20 -1.46
N GLY A 228 4.00 1.62 -2.61
CA GLY A 228 4.96 0.63 -3.11
C GLY A 228 4.35 -0.78 -3.22
N PRO A 229 4.01 -1.53 -2.13
CA PRO A 229 4.43 -1.34 -0.74
C PRO A 229 5.94 -1.35 -0.59
N GLY A 230 6.42 -0.72 0.49
CA GLY A 230 7.86 -0.69 0.77
C GLY A 230 8.62 0.50 0.16
N CYS A 231 7.95 1.55 -0.31
CA CYS A 231 8.57 2.81 -0.72
C CYS A 231 8.60 3.82 0.43
N SER A 232 9.68 4.60 0.48
CA SER A 232 9.93 5.59 1.53
C SER A 232 9.04 6.82 1.38
N SER A 233 8.41 7.28 2.46
CA SER A 233 7.68 8.54 2.48
C SER A 233 8.60 9.75 2.36
N THR A 234 9.88 9.62 2.75
CA THR A 234 10.91 10.64 2.51
C THR A 234 11.13 10.88 1.00
N LEU A 235 10.82 9.89 0.13
CA LEU A 235 10.82 10.10 -1.32
C LEU A 235 9.80 11.17 -1.74
N ALA A 236 8.54 11.03 -1.30
CA ALA A 236 7.48 12.00 -1.62
C ALA A 236 7.78 13.38 -1.03
N LEU A 237 8.38 13.45 0.17
CA LEU A 237 8.86 14.70 0.75
C LEU A 237 9.82 15.44 -0.20
N LEU A 238 10.77 14.73 -0.81
CA LEU A 238 11.83 15.33 -1.61
C LEU A 238 11.52 15.45 -3.11
N PHE A 239 10.50 14.73 -3.57
CA PHE A 239 10.14 14.70 -4.99
C PHE A 239 8.78 15.32 -5.30
N GLU A 240 7.82 15.22 -4.37
CA GLU A 240 6.42 15.59 -4.62
C GLU A 240 5.98 16.82 -3.82
N ASN A 241 5.55 16.60 -2.58
CA ASN A 241 4.75 17.57 -1.80
C ASN A 241 5.49 18.19 -0.62
N GLY A 242 6.73 17.83 -0.39
CA GLY A 242 7.48 18.34 0.75
C GLY A 242 8.04 19.74 0.54
N PRO A 243 8.66 20.32 1.60
CA PRO A 243 9.08 21.71 1.64
C PRO A 243 10.29 22.01 0.75
N CYS A 244 11.04 21.00 0.32
CA CYS A 244 12.15 21.16 -0.61
C CYS A 244 12.24 19.99 -1.58
N LYS A 245 12.94 20.22 -2.69
CA LYS A 245 13.30 19.20 -3.67
C LYS A 245 14.82 19.09 -3.76
N VAL A 246 15.35 17.86 -3.91
CA VAL A 246 16.78 17.65 -4.11
C VAL A 246 17.20 18.16 -5.51
N ASN A 247 18.32 18.84 -5.59
CA ASN A 247 18.86 19.32 -6.87
C ASN A 247 19.36 18.12 -7.71
N ALA A 248 19.29 18.24 -9.02
CA ALA A 248 19.66 17.19 -9.96
C ALA A 248 21.12 16.72 -9.86
N ASP A 249 22.00 17.51 -9.22
CA ASP A 249 23.40 17.13 -8.93
C ASP A 249 23.56 16.31 -7.62
N GLY A 250 22.47 16.14 -6.85
CA GLY A 250 22.49 15.42 -5.58
C GLY A 250 23.27 16.10 -4.45
N LEU A 251 23.58 17.41 -4.57
CA LEU A 251 24.45 18.12 -3.63
C LEU A 251 23.74 19.07 -2.67
N GLY A 252 22.42 19.20 -2.77
CA GLY A 252 21.64 20.08 -1.90
C GLY A 252 20.19 20.11 -2.31
N THR A 253 19.44 21.01 -1.69
CA THR A 253 18.00 21.15 -1.89
C THR A 253 17.62 22.55 -2.37
N THR A 254 16.44 22.67 -2.97
CA THR A 254 15.79 23.93 -3.32
C THR A 254 14.39 23.95 -2.73
N VAL A 255 14.02 25.05 -2.09
CA VAL A 255 12.69 25.22 -1.47
C VAL A 255 11.59 25.02 -2.50
N ASN A 256 10.60 24.20 -2.16
CA ASN A 256 9.40 23.97 -2.99
C ASN A 256 8.31 25.01 -2.63
N PRO A 257 7.91 25.90 -3.54
CA PRO A 257 6.90 26.92 -3.25
C PRO A 257 5.48 26.33 -3.14
N TYR A 258 5.27 25.09 -3.56
CA TYR A 258 3.98 24.41 -3.54
C TYR A 258 3.93 23.28 -2.51
N SER A 259 4.76 23.38 -1.47
CA SER A 259 4.76 22.40 -0.39
C SER A 259 3.43 22.38 0.36
N TRP A 260 3.03 21.20 0.78
CA TRP A 260 1.87 21.03 1.65
C TRP A 260 2.06 21.65 3.03
N THR A 261 3.30 21.98 3.40
CA THR A 261 3.58 22.79 4.62
C THR A 261 3.05 24.23 4.54
N GLU A 262 2.64 24.73 3.36
CA GLU A 262 1.87 25.96 3.23
C GLU A 262 0.46 25.88 3.85
N ALA A 263 -0.09 24.68 3.97
CA ALA A 263 -1.46 24.44 4.45
C ALA A 263 -1.52 23.83 5.85
N SER A 264 -0.55 22.98 6.23
CA SER A 264 -0.59 22.12 7.40
C SER A 264 0.80 21.86 7.97
N HIS A 265 0.86 21.33 9.19
CA HIS A 265 2.02 20.52 9.59
C HIS A 265 2.00 19.23 8.78
N VAL A 266 3.16 18.70 8.40
CA VAL A 266 3.23 17.45 7.65
C VAL A 266 4.28 16.52 8.23
N LEU A 267 3.91 15.26 8.40
CA LEU A 267 4.73 14.19 8.92
C LEU A 267 4.85 13.10 7.84
N TRP A 268 6.05 12.86 7.35
CA TRP A 268 6.38 11.78 6.44
C TRP A 268 6.99 10.63 7.24
N LEU A 269 6.31 9.49 7.24
CA LEU A 269 6.72 8.30 7.99
C LEU A 269 7.27 7.24 7.03
N ASP A 270 8.54 6.86 7.19
CA ASP A 270 9.09 5.68 6.52
C ASP A 270 8.61 4.42 7.25
N GLN A 271 7.76 3.63 6.61
CA GLN A 271 7.17 2.42 7.15
C GLN A 271 6.97 1.35 6.05
N PRO A 272 7.00 0.06 6.45
CA PRO A 272 7.39 -0.52 7.73
C PRO A 272 8.91 -0.50 7.99
N ALA A 273 9.35 -1.17 9.08
CA ALA A 273 10.78 -1.37 9.34
C ALA A 273 11.47 -2.00 8.12
N GLY A 274 12.63 -1.47 7.73
CA GLY A 274 13.36 -1.84 6.50
C GLY A 274 13.09 -0.93 5.30
N VAL A 275 12.20 0.06 5.41
CA VAL A 275 11.88 1.03 4.37
C VAL A 275 12.58 2.36 4.66
N GLY A 276 13.19 2.97 3.65
CA GLY A 276 13.92 4.22 3.79
C GLY A 276 15.01 4.15 4.86
N PHE A 277 14.92 5.00 5.87
CA PHE A 277 15.81 4.95 7.03
C PHE A 277 15.26 4.14 8.21
N SER A 278 14.05 3.61 8.13
CA SER A 278 13.49 2.72 9.15
C SER A 278 14.20 1.37 9.13
N TYR A 279 14.47 0.82 10.32
CA TYR A 279 15.23 -0.42 10.45
C TYR A 279 14.75 -1.28 11.63
N GLY A 280 15.32 -2.45 11.78
CA GLY A 280 15.01 -3.40 12.84
C GLY A 280 14.38 -4.69 12.30
N LYS A 281 13.38 -5.21 12.98
CA LYS A 281 12.72 -6.45 12.56
C LYS A 281 11.76 -6.20 11.40
N GLU A 282 12.05 -6.81 10.27
CA GLU A 282 11.28 -6.72 9.04
C GLU A 282 10.27 -7.88 8.96
N ASN A 283 9.27 -7.91 9.80
CA ASN A 283 8.27 -8.99 9.85
C ASN A 283 6.84 -8.55 9.48
N ASP A 284 6.63 -7.30 9.13
CA ASP A 284 5.35 -6.80 8.67
C ASP A 284 5.05 -7.24 7.24
N TYR A 285 3.82 -7.68 7.00
CA TYR A 285 3.36 -8.19 5.71
C TYR A 285 1.87 -7.93 5.42
N ASP A 286 1.15 -7.24 6.31
CA ASP A 286 -0.25 -6.87 6.16
C ASP A 286 -0.61 -5.57 6.90
N GLU A 287 -1.80 -5.06 6.61
CA GLU A 287 -2.28 -3.79 7.15
C GLU A 287 -2.64 -3.84 8.64
N GLU A 288 -2.92 -5.00 9.20
CA GLU A 288 -3.15 -5.14 10.64
C GLU A 288 -1.89 -4.81 11.43
N MET A 289 -0.72 -5.24 10.94
CA MET A 289 0.58 -4.96 11.55
C MET A 289 0.96 -3.50 11.34
N ILE A 290 0.88 -3.01 10.10
CA ILE A 290 1.22 -1.63 9.73
C ILE A 290 0.41 -0.61 10.53
N SER A 291 -0.90 -0.80 10.59
CA SER A 291 -1.78 0.15 11.29
C SER A 291 -1.58 0.13 12.81
N GLU A 292 -1.21 -1.00 13.38
CA GLU A 292 -0.86 -1.10 14.81
C GLU A 292 0.42 -0.32 15.10
N ASP A 293 1.49 -0.50 14.32
CA ASP A 293 2.76 0.20 14.50
C ASP A 293 2.61 1.70 14.26
N ALA A 294 1.89 2.13 13.22
CA ALA A 294 1.60 3.53 12.94
C ALA A 294 0.77 4.19 14.07
N TYR A 295 -0.19 3.46 14.66
CA TYR A 295 -0.94 3.96 15.81
C TYR A 295 -0.05 4.22 17.01
N TYR A 296 0.85 3.32 17.35
CA TYR A 296 1.77 3.50 18.47
C TYR A 296 2.85 4.53 18.19
N PHE A 297 3.29 4.63 16.92
CA PHE A 297 4.12 5.74 16.47
C PHE A 297 3.47 7.10 16.83
N LEU A 298 2.21 7.29 16.46
CA LEU A 298 1.48 8.53 16.76
C LEU A 298 1.27 8.77 18.27
N GLN A 299 1.03 7.70 19.03
CA GLN A 299 0.89 7.82 20.49
C GLN A 299 2.16 8.35 21.14
N GLU A 300 3.32 7.83 20.73
CA GLU A 300 4.61 8.28 21.28
C GLU A 300 4.99 9.67 20.77
N PHE A 301 4.73 9.96 19.49
CA PHE A 301 4.94 11.29 18.92
C PHE A 301 4.16 12.35 19.71
N TYR A 302 2.88 12.16 19.95
CA TYR A 302 2.05 13.12 20.69
C TYR A 302 2.36 13.17 22.18
N LYS A 303 2.91 12.12 22.75
CA LYS A 303 3.35 12.12 24.16
C LYS A 303 4.61 12.98 24.35
N GLU A 304 5.56 12.88 23.44
CA GLU A 304 6.81 13.65 23.49
C GLU A 304 6.63 15.08 22.92
N HIS A 305 5.66 15.27 22.00
CA HIS A 305 5.28 16.56 21.43
C HIS A 305 3.81 16.92 21.76
N PRO A 306 3.49 17.18 23.03
CA PRO A 306 2.11 17.40 23.47
C PRO A 306 1.46 18.66 22.86
N GLU A 307 2.27 19.60 22.36
CA GLU A 307 1.81 20.79 21.65
C GLU A 307 0.99 20.45 20.39
N TYR A 308 1.26 19.30 19.75
CA TYR A 308 0.54 18.86 18.55
C TYR A 308 -0.62 17.90 18.85
N SER A 309 -0.78 17.46 20.10
CA SER A 309 -1.72 16.37 20.44
C SER A 309 -3.20 16.70 20.25
N LYS A 310 -3.54 17.96 20.07
CA LYS A 310 -4.91 18.45 19.85
C LYS A 310 -5.20 18.81 18.39
N ASN A 311 -4.17 18.93 17.57
CA ASN A 311 -4.31 19.32 16.18
C ASN A 311 -5.13 18.25 15.41
N PRO A 312 -6.02 18.68 14.49
CA PRO A 312 -6.75 17.74 13.64
C PRO A 312 -5.80 16.94 12.75
N LEU A 313 -5.89 15.62 12.79
CA LEU A 313 -5.07 14.73 11.98
C LEU A 313 -5.81 14.27 10.73
N THR A 314 -5.17 14.42 9.58
CA THR A 314 -5.56 13.80 8.32
C THR A 314 -4.53 12.76 7.93
N VAL A 315 -4.97 11.52 7.68
CA VAL A 315 -4.10 10.45 7.17
C VAL A 315 -4.19 10.46 5.65
N VAL A 316 -3.04 10.53 4.99
CA VAL A 316 -2.95 10.58 3.52
C VAL A 316 -2.07 9.46 3.01
N GLY A 317 -2.52 8.74 2.00
CA GLY A 317 -1.75 7.69 1.34
C GLY A 317 -1.73 7.85 -0.17
N GLU A 318 -0.65 7.39 -0.80
CA GLU A 318 -0.53 7.36 -2.25
C GLU A 318 -0.20 5.95 -2.74
N SER A 319 -0.72 5.55 -3.89
CA SER A 319 -0.44 4.24 -4.49
C SER A 319 -0.94 3.09 -3.60
N TYR A 320 -0.06 2.18 -3.18
CA TYR A 320 -0.38 1.20 -2.13
C TYR A 320 -0.75 1.85 -0.79
N GLY A 321 -0.49 3.15 -0.63
CA GLY A 321 -1.05 3.96 0.46
C GLY A 321 -2.59 3.99 0.49
N GLY A 322 -3.25 3.56 -0.58
CA GLY A 322 -4.69 3.28 -0.63
C GLY A 322 -5.12 2.09 0.24
N HIS A 323 -4.17 1.23 0.66
CA HIS A 323 -4.32 0.24 1.72
C HIS A 323 -3.92 0.85 3.07
N TYR A 324 -2.72 1.44 3.15
CA TYR A 324 -2.14 1.99 4.37
C TYR A 324 -3.04 3.04 5.04
N ALA A 325 -3.45 4.07 4.30
CA ALA A 325 -4.14 5.21 4.90
C ALA A 325 -5.54 4.85 5.45
N PRO A 326 -6.41 4.10 4.74
CA PRO A 326 -7.65 3.62 5.31
C PRO A 326 -7.43 2.73 6.54
N ALA A 327 -6.45 1.81 6.52
CA ALA A 327 -6.16 0.93 7.64
C ALA A 327 -5.70 1.71 8.88
N VAL A 328 -4.77 2.66 8.72
CA VAL A 328 -4.26 3.50 9.82
C VAL A 328 -5.36 4.41 10.37
N ALA A 329 -6.14 5.08 9.51
CA ALA A 329 -7.24 5.93 9.94
C ALA A 329 -8.31 5.13 10.69
N HIS A 330 -8.70 3.96 10.17
CA HIS A 330 -9.68 3.08 10.79
C HIS A 330 -9.16 2.50 12.13
N LYS A 331 -7.86 2.19 12.24
CA LYS A 331 -7.24 1.79 13.49
C LYS A 331 -7.34 2.90 14.55
N ILE A 332 -6.98 4.13 14.19
CA ILE A 332 -7.10 5.30 15.08
C ILE A 332 -8.56 5.46 15.54
N TRP A 333 -9.50 5.45 14.62
CA TRP A 333 -10.93 5.57 14.90
C TRP A 333 -11.44 4.46 15.84
N THR A 334 -11.05 3.21 15.59
CA THR A 334 -11.44 2.08 16.43
C THR A 334 -10.83 2.17 17.84
N LYS A 335 -9.55 2.50 17.94
CA LYS A 335 -8.85 2.70 19.21
C LYS A 335 -9.46 3.86 20.00
N ASN A 336 -9.82 4.96 19.35
CA ASN A 336 -10.47 6.10 19.97
C ASN A 336 -11.80 5.78 20.67
N LYS A 337 -12.52 4.73 20.23
CA LYS A 337 -13.76 4.27 20.86
C LYS A 337 -13.53 3.54 22.19
N THR A 338 -12.34 2.99 22.37
CA THR A 338 -12.01 2.12 23.51
C THR A 338 -10.82 2.63 24.33
N VAL A 339 -10.25 3.79 23.97
CA VAL A 339 -9.08 4.35 24.63
C VAL A 339 -9.40 4.64 26.10
N GLY A 340 -8.55 4.07 26.99
CA GLY A 340 -8.58 4.36 28.42
C GLY A 340 -7.62 5.50 28.79
N ASP A 341 -7.52 5.81 30.09
CA ASP A 341 -6.70 6.93 30.63
C ASP A 341 -5.19 6.82 30.31
N SER A 342 -4.72 5.67 29.81
CA SER A 342 -3.30 5.44 29.51
C SER A 342 -2.87 5.81 28.10
N MET A 343 -3.80 6.14 27.20
CA MET A 343 -3.53 6.44 25.78
C MET A 343 -4.21 7.76 25.41
N LEU A 344 -3.60 8.48 24.46
CA LEU A 344 -4.17 9.72 23.95
C LEU A 344 -5.26 9.45 22.92
N LYS A 345 -6.36 10.20 23.01
CA LYS A 345 -7.36 10.25 21.96
C LYS A 345 -6.84 11.15 20.82
N ILE A 346 -6.65 10.58 19.64
CA ILE A 346 -6.17 11.31 18.47
C ILE A 346 -7.34 11.98 17.76
N THR A 347 -7.25 13.26 17.45
CA THR A 347 -8.29 14.02 16.76
C THR A 347 -8.24 13.74 15.26
N LEU A 348 -8.76 12.57 14.86
CA LEU A 348 -8.84 12.20 13.44
C LEU A 348 -9.92 13.05 12.75
N SER A 349 -9.55 13.82 11.72
CA SER A 349 -10.43 14.73 10.99
C SER A 349 -10.66 14.32 9.54
N GLY A 350 -9.74 13.60 8.92
CA GLY A 350 -9.86 13.23 7.52
C GLY A 350 -9.00 12.05 7.08
N LEU A 351 -9.38 11.50 5.95
CA LEU A 351 -8.66 10.49 5.18
C LEU A 351 -8.52 10.97 3.74
N ALA A 352 -7.31 10.97 3.17
CA ALA A 352 -7.15 11.20 1.74
C ALA A 352 -6.35 10.08 1.07
N VAL A 353 -6.71 9.73 -0.16
CA VAL A 353 -6.03 8.70 -0.96
C VAL A 353 -5.79 9.26 -2.36
N GLY A 354 -4.53 9.35 -2.74
CA GLY A 354 -4.09 9.76 -4.07
C GLY A 354 -3.66 8.59 -4.92
N ASN A 355 -4.23 8.44 -6.12
CA ASN A 355 -3.87 7.36 -7.05
C ASN A 355 -3.70 6.02 -6.33
N GLY A 356 -4.70 5.69 -5.47
CA GLY A 356 -4.59 4.58 -4.54
C GLY A 356 -5.14 3.27 -5.06
N LEU A 357 -4.60 2.19 -4.54
CA LEU A 357 -5.21 0.86 -4.62
C LEU A 357 -5.98 0.63 -3.31
N THR A 358 -7.32 0.61 -3.38
CA THR A 358 -8.19 0.53 -2.19
C THR A 358 -9.21 -0.61 -2.29
N ASP A 359 -9.89 -0.74 -3.43
CA ASP A 359 -10.75 -1.87 -3.80
C ASP A 359 -10.22 -2.53 -5.07
N PRO A 360 -9.34 -3.52 -4.96
CA PRO A 360 -8.80 -4.20 -6.13
C PRO A 360 -9.87 -4.90 -6.98
N SER A 361 -10.96 -5.40 -6.36
CA SER A 361 -12.03 -6.09 -7.10
C SER A 361 -12.71 -5.16 -8.09
N GLU A 362 -12.92 -3.89 -7.72
CA GLU A 362 -13.47 -2.89 -8.62
C GLU A 362 -12.38 -2.32 -9.55
N GLN A 363 -11.22 -1.94 -9.03
CA GLN A 363 -10.20 -1.21 -9.78
C GLN A 363 -9.57 -2.02 -10.92
N TYR A 364 -9.34 -3.33 -10.75
CA TYR A 364 -8.76 -4.18 -11.80
C TYR A 364 -9.65 -4.30 -13.05
N LYS A 365 -10.94 -4.04 -12.96
CA LYS A 365 -11.87 -4.00 -14.10
C LYS A 365 -11.54 -2.91 -15.12
N TRP A 366 -10.82 -1.86 -14.70
CA TRP A 366 -10.61 -0.65 -15.49
C TRP A 366 -9.26 -0.58 -16.19
N TYR A 367 -8.32 -1.49 -15.93
CA TYR A 367 -7.06 -1.53 -16.67
C TYR A 367 -7.22 -1.63 -18.18
N PRO A 368 -8.10 -2.50 -18.74
CA PRO A 368 -8.30 -2.56 -20.19
C PRO A 368 -8.81 -1.22 -20.74
N GLU A 369 -9.79 -0.62 -20.06
CA GLU A 369 -10.38 0.65 -20.52
C GLU A 369 -9.34 1.78 -20.46
N MET A 370 -8.58 1.88 -19.38
CA MET A 370 -7.55 2.91 -19.24
C MET A 370 -6.49 2.81 -20.34
N ALA A 371 -6.14 1.62 -20.78
CA ALA A 371 -5.15 1.42 -21.85
C ALA A 371 -5.59 1.93 -23.24
N VAL A 372 -6.91 2.14 -23.48
CA VAL A 372 -7.44 2.43 -24.84
C VAL A 372 -8.53 3.50 -24.89
N ASN A 373 -9.28 3.72 -23.80
CA ASN A 373 -10.47 4.57 -23.74
C ASN A 373 -10.40 5.59 -22.59
N ASN A 374 -9.26 6.22 -22.38
CA ASN A 374 -9.06 7.27 -21.38
C ASN A 374 -9.46 8.66 -21.88
N SER A 375 -9.52 9.66 -20.99
CA SER A 375 -9.89 11.05 -21.28
C SER A 375 -8.97 11.70 -22.32
N HIS A 376 -7.70 11.36 -22.34
CA HIS A 376 -6.70 11.91 -23.28
C HIS A 376 -6.70 11.26 -24.67
N GLY A 377 -7.53 10.25 -24.92
CA GLY A 377 -7.54 9.51 -26.18
C GLY A 377 -6.24 8.75 -26.48
N ILE A 378 -5.44 8.47 -25.45
CA ILE A 378 -4.20 7.71 -25.58
C ILE A 378 -4.55 6.23 -25.75
N LYS A 379 -4.13 5.64 -26.87
CA LYS A 379 -4.30 4.23 -27.12
C LYS A 379 -2.96 3.50 -27.12
N VAL A 380 -2.67 2.79 -26.05
CA VAL A 380 -1.39 2.09 -25.86
C VAL A 380 -1.44 0.66 -26.41
N LEU A 381 -2.57 -0.02 -26.29
CA LEU A 381 -2.71 -1.43 -26.65
C LEU A 381 -3.52 -1.64 -27.93
N PRO A 382 -3.18 -2.67 -28.75
CA PRO A 382 -3.99 -3.07 -29.89
C PRO A 382 -5.31 -3.74 -29.43
N ASP A 383 -6.32 -3.75 -30.33
CA ASP A 383 -7.69 -4.19 -30.01
C ASP A 383 -7.78 -5.66 -29.57
N ASP A 384 -6.95 -6.53 -30.09
CA ASP A 384 -6.92 -7.95 -29.72
C ASP A 384 -6.38 -8.18 -28.30
N ILE A 385 -5.38 -7.42 -27.89
CA ILE A 385 -4.85 -7.46 -26.52
C ILE A 385 -5.87 -6.87 -25.55
N TYR A 386 -6.46 -5.71 -25.88
CA TYR A 386 -7.54 -5.11 -25.10
C TYR A 386 -8.68 -6.10 -24.85
N GLN A 387 -9.16 -6.80 -25.91
CA GLN A 387 -10.22 -7.78 -25.74
C GLN A 387 -9.79 -8.96 -24.87
N THR A 388 -8.54 -9.42 -25.00
CA THR A 388 -8.00 -10.49 -24.15
C THR A 388 -7.98 -10.09 -22.67
N MET A 389 -7.58 -8.86 -22.36
CA MET A 389 -7.62 -8.35 -20.99
C MET A 389 -9.06 -8.31 -20.46
N LYS A 390 -10.02 -7.80 -21.23
CA LYS A 390 -11.45 -7.80 -20.84
C LYS A 390 -12.01 -9.19 -20.55
N ASP A 391 -11.60 -10.18 -21.32
CA ASP A 391 -12.03 -11.56 -21.09
C ASP A 391 -11.42 -12.14 -19.80
N ASN A 392 -10.19 -11.73 -19.45
CA ASN A 392 -9.47 -12.15 -18.25
C ASN A 392 -9.96 -11.47 -16.96
N VAL A 393 -10.45 -10.24 -17.03
CA VAL A 393 -10.99 -9.48 -15.88
C VAL A 393 -11.97 -10.33 -15.07
N VAL A 394 -12.86 -11.09 -15.72
CA VAL A 394 -13.87 -11.92 -15.04
C VAL A 394 -13.21 -12.92 -14.09
N LYS A 395 -12.13 -13.58 -14.53
CA LYS A 395 -11.40 -14.52 -13.67
C LYS A 395 -10.57 -13.81 -12.60
N CYS A 396 -9.96 -12.68 -12.94
CA CYS A 396 -9.22 -11.85 -11.99
C CYS A 396 -10.12 -11.44 -10.82
N VAL A 397 -11.26 -10.80 -11.10
CA VAL A 397 -12.23 -10.36 -10.10
C VAL A 397 -12.73 -11.54 -9.25
N SER A 398 -13.07 -12.68 -9.86
CA SER A 398 -13.49 -13.87 -9.10
C SER A 398 -12.43 -14.35 -8.10
N LEU A 399 -11.14 -14.25 -8.42
CA LEU A 399 -10.05 -14.61 -7.50
C LEU A 399 -9.88 -13.59 -6.38
N ILE A 400 -10.05 -12.30 -6.69
CA ILE A 400 -10.02 -11.22 -5.68
C ILE A 400 -11.20 -11.36 -4.72
N ASP A 401 -12.40 -11.64 -5.22
CA ASP A 401 -13.58 -11.86 -4.39
C ASP A 401 -13.39 -13.07 -3.44
N GLU A 402 -12.78 -14.15 -3.94
CA GLU A 402 -12.45 -15.32 -3.11
C GLU A 402 -11.38 -14.98 -2.06
N CYS A 403 -10.40 -14.14 -2.40
CA CYS A 403 -9.41 -13.60 -1.45
C CYS A 403 -10.11 -12.86 -0.29
N ASN A 404 -11.15 -12.10 -0.57
CA ASN A 404 -11.87 -11.26 0.39
C ASN A 404 -13.05 -11.96 1.08
N ALA A 405 -13.36 -13.21 0.73
CA ALA A 405 -14.48 -13.95 1.32
C ALA A 405 -14.22 -14.39 2.78
N GLY A 406 -13.01 -14.25 3.31
CA GLY A 406 -12.64 -14.56 4.69
C GLY A 406 -11.13 -14.61 4.90
N ASP A 407 -10.71 -15.16 6.07
CA ASP A 407 -9.29 -15.23 6.48
C ASP A 407 -8.76 -16.67 6.55
N SER A 408 -9.46 -17.63 5.94
CA SER A 408 -9.00 -19.01 5.89
C SER A 408 -7.74 -19.15 5.03
N LEU A 409 -7.01 -20.27 5.18
CA LEU A 409 -5.87 -20.60 4.30
C LEU A 409 -6.27 -20.61 2.81
N VAL A 410 -7.51 -21.03 2.51
CA VAL A 410 -8.04 -21.01 1.14
C VAL A 410 -8.12 -19.58 0.60
N ASN A 411 -8.61 -18.64 1.42
CA ASN A 411 -8.69 -17.23 1.04
C ASN A 411 -7.29 -16.61 0.87
N ARG A 412 -6.35 -16.89 1.77
CA ARG A 412 -4.95 -16.44 1.64
C ARG A 412 -4.29 -16.97 0.35
N PHE A 413 -4.57 -18.24 0.01
CA PHE A 413 -4.10 -18.81 -1.26
C PHE A 413 -4.78 -18.15 -2.45
N ALA A 414 -6.08 -17.83 -2.36
CA ALA A 414 -6.79 -17.06 -3.38
C ALA A 414 -6.18 -15.66 -3.56
N CYS A 415 -5.78 -14.98 -2.47
CA CYS A 415 -5.08 -13.69 -2.53
C CYS A 415 -3.78 -13.79 -3.33
N GLN A 416 -2.94 -14.78 -3.03
CA GLN A 416 -1.70 -15.01 -3.76
C GLN A 416 -1.95 -15.34 -5.24
N THR A 417 -2.96 -16.15 -5.53
CA THR A 417 -3.33 -16.53 -6.89
C THR A 417 -3.88 -15.32 -7.66
N ALA A 418 -4.73 -14.52 -7.01
CA ALA A 418 -5.25 -13.27 -7.57
C ALA A 418 -4.11 -12.31 -7.91
N PHE A 419 -3.16 -12.10 -6.98
CA PHE A 419 -2.00 -11.25 -7.23
C PHE A 419 -1.25 -11.66 -8.49
N VAL A 420 -0.91 -12.94 -8.63
CA VAL A 420 -0.15 -13.44 -9.80
C VAL A 420 -1.00 -13.36 -11.07
N TYR A 421 -2.23 -13.87 -11.04
CA TYR A 421 -3.09 -13.93 -12.22
C TYR A 421 -3.45 -12.54 -12.74
N CYS A 422 -3.94 -11.66 -11.86
CA CYS A 422 -4.41 -10.34 -12.25
C CYS A 422 -3.28 -9.47 -12.78
N ASN A 423 -2.09 -9.50 -12.15
CA ASN A 423 -0.96 -8.73 -12.65
C ASN A 423 -0.45 -9.23 -14.01
N ILE A 424 -0.44 -10.56 -14.24
CA ILE A 424 -0.11 -11.11 -15.57
C ILE A 424 -1.17 -10.74 -16.60
N ALA A 425 -2.44 -10.80 -16.23
CA ALA A 425 -3.55 -10.61 -17.15
C ALA A 425 -3.80 -9.13 -17.50
N GLU A 426 -3.63 -8.22 -16.51
CA GLU A 426 -4.10 -6.84 -16.62
C GLU A 426 -2.98 -5.79 -16.64
N THR A 427 -1.86 -6.03 -15.96
CA THR A 427 -0.77 -5.03 -15.93
C THR A 427 0.40 -5.36 -16.86
N THR A 428 0.76 -6.64 -16.99
CA THR A 428 1.89 -7.07 -17.85
C THR A 428 1.71 -6.68 -19.33
N PRO A 429 0.52 -6.80 -19.96
CA PRO A 429 0.34 -6.39 -21.35
C PRO A 429 0.72 -4.92 -21.60
N TYR A 430 0.37 -4.04 -20.66
CA TYR A 430 0.76 -2.63 -20.72
C TYR A 430 2.28 -2.45 -20.54
N GLN A 431 2.86 -3.08 -19.52
CA GLN A 431 4.30 -2.99 -19.23
C GLN A 431 5.18 -3.46 -20.39
N MET A 432 4.70 -4.46 -21.17
CA MET A 432 5.41 -4.94 -22.36
C MET A 432 5.52 -3.90 -23.48
N THR A 433 4.70 -2.87 -23.48
CA THR A 433 4.79 -1.76 -24.45
C THR A 433 5.99 -0.86 -24.21
N GLY A 434 6.54 -0.87 -22.99
CA GLY A 434 7.62 0.02 -22.55
C GLY A 434 7.15 1.44 -22.22
N MET A 435 5.83 1.68 -22.18
CA MET A 435 5.27 2.93 -21.69
C MET A 435 5.35 2.98 -20.16
N ASN A 436 5.41 4.19 -19.60
CA ASN A 436 5.44 4.42 -18.17
C ASN A 436 4.05 4.13 -17.56
N PRO A 437 3.90 3.17 -16.63
CA PRO A 437 2.61 2.90 -16.00
C PRO A 437 2.16 4.00 -15.02
N TYR A 438 3.07 4.88 -14.63
CA TYR A 438 2.78 6.02 -13.75
C TYR A 438 2.42 7.29 -14.53
N ASP A 439 2.76 7.37 -15.82
CA ASP A 439 2.35 8.42 -16.75
C ASP A 439 2.30 7.88 -18.17
N MET A 440 1.11 7.68 -18.69
CA MET A 440 0.88 7.06 -19.98
C MET A 440 1.40 7.89 -21.17
N ARG A 441 1.74 9.16 -20.96
CA ARG A 441 2.30 10.06 -21.97
C ARG A 441 3.76 9.78 -22.27
N GLU A 442 4.45 9.08 -21.35
CA GLU A 442 5.90 8.89 -21.34
C GLU A 442 6.32 7.44 -21.54
N LYS A 443 7.60 7.23 -21.84
CA LYS A 443 8.24 5.91 -21.82
C LYS A 443 8.91 5.64 -20.49
N CYS A 444 8.93 4.37 -20.09
CA CYS A 444 9.67 3.94 -18.92
C CYS A 444 11.16 3.84 -19.22
N GLU A 445 11.93 4.92 -18.99
CA GLU A 445 13.37 4.99 -19.26
C GLU A 445 14.21 4.47 -18.09
N HIS A 446 13.77 4.67 -16.83
CA HIS A 446 14.48 4.30 -15.60
C HIS A 446 13.77 3.16 -14.87
N LYS A 447 13.97 1.93 -15.34
CA LYS A 447 13.36 0.74 -14.71
C LYS A 447 13.96 0.42 -13.34
N PRO A 448 13.17 -0.09 -12.36
CA PRO A 448 11.75 -0.46 -12.49
C PRO A 448 10.75 0.68 -12.27
N MET A 449 11.15 1.80 -11.65
CA MET A 449 10.25 2.85 -11.19
C MET A 449 9.89 3.89 -12.28
N CYS A 450 10.49 3.82 -13.46
CA CYS A 450 10.35 4.75 -14.59
C CYS A 450 10.80 6.20 -14.33
N TYR A 451 11.19 6.53 -13.11
CA TYR A 451 11.77 7.82 -12.71
C TYR A 451 13.21 7.67 -12.26
N ASP A 452 14.02 8.72 -12.43
CA ASP A 452 15.39 8.76 -11.91
C ASP A 452 15.42 9.37 -10.51
N PHE A 453 15.56 8.54 -9.49
CA PHE A 453 15.72 8.95 -8.10
C PHE A 453 17.17 8.92 -7.61
N SER A 454 18.14 8.68 -8.49
CA SER A 454 19.55 8.48 -8.13
C SER A 454 20.17 9.68 -7.42
N TYR A 455 19.76 10.90 -7.77
CA TYR A 455 20.23 12.13 -7.13
C TYR A 455 19.67 12.28 -5.70
N ILE A 456 18.43 11.81 -5.43
CA ILE A 456 17.85 11.75 -4.08
C ILE A 456 18.59 10.71 -3.24
N GLU A 457 18.82 9.52 -3.80
CA GLU A 457 19.62 8.47 -3.14
C GLU A 457 21.02 8.96 -2.80
N THR A 458 21.66 9.70 -3.72
CA THR A 458 22.98 10.28 -3.51
C THR A 458 22.97 11.27 -2.35
N TRP A 459 22.01 12.17 -2.31
CA TRP A 459 21.91 13.19 -1.27
C TRP A 459 21.57 12.61 0.11
N LEU A 460 20.60 11.71 0.20
CA LEU A 460 20.20 11.07 1.46
C LEU A 460 21.29 10.15 2.04
N ASN A 461 22.10 9.53 1.19
CA ASN A 461 23.20 8.69 1.64
C ASN A 461 24.52 9.44 1.91
N ASP A 462 24.57 10.76 1.68
CA ASP A 462 25.73 11.56 2.09
C ASP A 462 25.84 11.57 3.62
N PRO A 463 27.04 11.32 4.20
CA PRO A 463 27.21 11.26 5.65
C PRO A 463 26.78 12.52 6.39
N LYS A 464 26.92 13.70 5.78
CA LYS A 464 26.52 14.97 6.42
C LYS A 464 25.00 15.11 6.41
N THR A 465 24.34 14.70 5.35
CA THR A 465 22.87 14.66 5.28
C THR A 465 22.32 13.71 6.35
N LYS A 466 22.88 12.50 6.46
CA LYS A 466 22.48 11.55 7.52
C LYS A 466 22.69 12.12 8.93
N GLU A 467 23.82 12.77 9.18
CA GLU A 467 24.10 13.43 10.46
C GLU A 467 23.09 14.55 10.75
N SER A 468 22.79 15.40 9.75
CA SER A 468 21.82 16.49 9.88
C SER A 468 20.38 16.02 10.07
N LEU A 469 20.05 14.82 9.61
CA LEU A 469 18.74 14.18 9.76
C LEU A 469 18.68 13.21 10.95
N HIS A 470 19.69 13.19 11.81
CA HIS A 470 19.77 12.32 12.99
C HIS A 470 19.55 10.83 12.66
N VAL A 471 20.02 10.40 11.47
CA VAL A 471 19.90 9.03 11.00
C VAL A 471 20.80 8.13 11.83
N SER A 472 20.26 7.00 12.31
CA SER A 472 21.00 6.00 13.07
C SER A 472 22.12 5.37 12.23
N GLU A 473 23.27 5.09 12.86
CA GLU A 473 24.34 4.31 12.23
C GLU A 473 23.92 2.86 11.91
N GLU A 474 22.89 2.36 12.59
CA GLU A 474 22.32 1.02 12.40
C GLU A 474 21.34 0.96 11.22
N SER A 475 20.90 2.14 10.70
CA SER A 475 19.96 2.17 9.57
C SER A 475 20.63 1.68 8.28
N ASN A 476 19.81 1.15 7.38
CA ASN A 476 20.25 0.71 6.06
C ASN A 476 20.72 1.89 5.19
N THR A 477 21.41 1.58 4.09
CA THR A 477 21.55 2.52 2.99
C THR A 477 20.15 2.87 2.48
N TRP A 478 19.83 4.14 2.38
CA TRP A 478 18.53 4.57 1.88
C TRP A 478 18.35 4.21 0.41
N THR A 479 17.21 3.63 0.10
CA THR A 479 16.74 3.39 -1.26
C THR A 479 15.30 3.88 -1.38
N SER A 480 14.92 4.31 -2.58
CA SER A 480 13.55 4.79 -2.83
C SER A 480 12.47 3.77 -2.46
N CYS A 481 12.71 2.49 -2.79
CA CYS A 481 11.80 1.39 -2.46
C CYS A 481 12.59 0.13 -2.08
N ASN A 482 12.14 -0.59 -1.04
CA ASN A 482 12.66 -1.90 -0.67
C ASN A 482 11.81 -3.02 -1.27
N MET A 483 12.31 -3.63 -2.36
CA MET A 483 11.61 -4.72 -3.04
C MET A 483 11.50 -5.99 -2.19
N GLY A 484 12.35 -6.17 -1.17
CA GLY A 484 12.23 -7.28 -0.21
C GLY A 484 10.98 -7.13 0.66
N ILE A 485 10.67 -5.92 1.09
CA ILE A 485 9.41 -5.59 1.79
C ILE A 485 8.23 -5.72 0.84
N ASN A 486 8.31 -5.17 -0.38
CA ASN A 486 7.24 -5.28 -1.38
C ASN A 486 6.76 -6.72 -1.56
N LEU A 487 7.70 -7.68 -1.66
CA LEU A 487 7.38 -9.10 -1.84
C LEU A 487 6.60 -9.71 -0.65
N LYS A 488 6.72 -9.19 0.56
CA LYS A 488 6.01 -9.71 1.73
C LYS A 488 4.51 -9.41 1.69
N PHE A 489 4.10 -8.32 1.02
CA PHE A 489 2.72 -7.85 0.96
C PHE A 489 1.86 -8.49 -0.16
N HIS A 490 2.35 -9.48 -0.88
CA HIS A 490 1.60 -10.07 -2.00
C HIS A 490 0.26 -10.72 -1.60
N THR A 491 0.14 -11.18 -0.36
CA THR A 491 -1.11 -11.74 0.17
C THR A 491 -2.10 -10.66 0.61
N ASP A 492 -1.60 -9.45 0.90
CA ASP A 492 -2.39 -8.30 1.28
C ASP A 492 -2.85 -7.47 0.07
N TRP A 493 -2.06 -7.48 -1.01
CA TRP A 493 -2.25 -6.66 -2.23
C TRP A 493 -3.66 -6.66 -2.81
N MET A 494 -4.39 -7.78 -2.71
CA MET A 494 -5.73 -7.96 -3.25
C MET A 494 -6.83 -7.84 -2.21
N LYS A 495 -6.50 -7.34 -1.01
CA LYS A 495 -7.47 -7.07 0.05
C LYS A 495 -8.25 -5.80 -0.24
N ASP A 496 -9.51 -5.81 0.17
CA ASP A 496 -10.43 -4.67 0.04
C ASP A 496 -10.42 -3.84 1.31
N PHE A 497 -10.02 -2.57 1.20
CA PHE A 497 -10.00 -1.59 2.29
C PHE A 497 -11.09 -0.52 2.14
N SER A 498 -11.93 -0.61 1.13
CA SER A 498 -13.06 0.32 0.93
C SER A 498 -14.07 0.30 2.10
N PRO A 499 -14.33 -0.83 2.80
CA PRO A 499 -15.21 -0.82 3.97
C PRO A 499 -14.70 0.07 5.12
N TYR A 500 -13.37 0.23 5.25
CA TYR A 500 -12.81 1.13 6.26
C TYR A 500 -13.10 2.60 5.94
N VAL A 501 -13.12 2.95 4.66
CA VAL A 501 -13.52 4.29 4.21
C VAL A 501 -15.01 4.53 4.52
N ALA A 502 -15.88 3.53 4.25
CA ALA A 502 -17.30 3.59 4.57
C ALA A 502 -17.55 3.80 6.07
N ASP A 503 -16.87 3.05 6.94
CA ASP A 503 -17.00 3.18 8.39
C ASP A 503 -16.63 4.59 8.90
N LEU A 504 -15.56 5.18 8.33
CA LEU A 504 -15.11 6.53 8.65
C LEU A 504 -16.12 7.59 8.20
N LEU A 505 -16.61 7.49 6.96
CA LEU A 505 -17.62 8.38 6.41
C LEU A 505 -18.93 8.34 7.21
N ASN A 506 -19.40 7.13 7.58
CA ASN A 506 -20.61 6.95 8.38
C ASN A 506 -20.49 7.54 9.79
N ASP A 507 -19.27 7.71 10.32
CA ASP A 507 -19.04 8.40 11.61
C ASP A 507 -18.66 9.90 11.43
N GLY A 508 -18.81 10.44 10.21
CA GLY A 508 -18.65 11.87 9.90
C GLY A 508 -17.18 12.30 9.69
N ILE A 509 -16.25 11.37 9.49
CA ILE A 509 -14.88 11.68 9.11
C ILE A 509 -14.82 11.85 7.59
N HIS A 510 -14.31 12.99 7.14
CA HIS A 510 -14.28 13.33 5.72
C HIS A 510 -13.29 12.45 4.96
N ALA A 511 -13.60 12.13 3.71
CA ALA A 511 -12.70 11.41 2.83
C ALA A 511 -12.55 12.09 1.46
N LEU A 512 -11.31 12.13 0.97
CA LEU A 512 -10.93 12.62 -0.35
C LEU A 512 -10.20 11.52 -1.11
N ILE A 513 -10.74 11.13 -2.26
CA ILE A 513 -10.06 10.25 -3.21
C ILE A 513 -9.73 11.07 -4.45
N TYR A 514 -8.45 11.17 -4.79
CA TYR A 514 -8.02 11.88 -5.99
C TYR A 514 -7.14 11.01 -6.88
N ALA A 515 -7.20 11.23 -8.17
CA ALA A 515 -6.39 10.48 -9.12
C ALA A 515 -6.06 11.29 -10.36
N GLY A 516 -4.79 11.29 -10.75
CA GLY A 516 -4.32 11.85 -12.01
C GLY A 516 -4.87 11.06 -13.20
N ASP A 517 -5.27 11.77 -14.24
CA ASP A 517 -6.03 11.22 -15.36
C ASP A 517 -5.18 10.53 -16.43
N VAL A 518 -3.84 10.55 -16.29
CA VAL A 518 -2.91 9.79 -17.14
C VAL A 518 -2.11 8.72 -16.38
N ASP A 519 -2.47 8.41 -15.13
CA ASP A 519 -1.97 7.25 -14.40
C ASP A 519 -2.64 5.97 -14.89
N TYR A 520 -1.83 4.97 -15.26
CA TYR A 520 -2.35 3.65 -15.62
C TYR A 520 -2.47 2.72 -14.41
N ILE A 521 -1.45 2.71 -13.53
CA ILE A 521 -1.32 1.67 -12.50
C ILE A 521 -2.39 1.78 -11.40
N CYS A 522 -2.77 3.01 -11.01
CA CYS A 522 -3.89 3.25 -10.09
C CYS A 522 -4.86 4.27 -10.71
N ASN A 523 -5.34 3.94 -11.89
CA ASN A 523 -6.03 4.86 -12.78
C ASN A 523 -7.31 5.46 -12.17
N TYR A 524 -7.63 6.67 -12.66
CA TYR A 524 -8.80 7.43 -12.19
C TYR A 524 -10.14 6.72 -12.47
N LEU A 525 -10.23 5.91 -13.54
CA LEU A 525 -11.44 5.17 -13.87
C LEU A 525 -11.80 4.16 -12.78
N GLY A 526 -10.80 3.39 -12.34
CA GLY A 526 -10.95 2.43 -11.25
C GLY A 526 -11.20 3.11 -9.91
N ASN A 527 -10.49 4.21 -9.62
CA ASN A 527 -10.69 4.99 -8.40
C ASN A 527 -12.10 5.59 -8.36
N ARG A 528 -12.58 6.18 -9.46
CA ARG A 528 -13.95 6.66 -9.55
C ARG A 528 -14.99 5.54 -9.39
N ALA A 529 -14.74 4.39 -9.99
CA ALA A 529 -15.69 3.29 -9.99
C ALA A 529 -15.92 2.74 -8.58
N TRP A 530 -14.86 2.50 -7.81
CA TRP A 530 -15.05 2.00 -6.46
C TRP A 530 -15.70 3.05 -5.53
N THR A 531 -15.42 4.35 -5.72
CA THR A 531 -16.10 5.40 -4.92
C THR A 531 -17.60 5.45 -5.19
N LEU A 532 -18.04 5.20 -6.42
CA LEU A 532 -19.45 5.13 -6.80
C LEU A 532 -20.12 3.84 -6.31
N ASN A 533 -19.36 2.77 -6.11
CA ASN A 533 -19.84 1.48 -5.64
C ASN A 533 -19.70 1.29 -4.12
N LEU A 534 -19.13 2.27 -3.41
CA LEU A 534 -18.93 2.21 -1.97
C LEU A 534 -20.28 2.08 -1.24
N ASP A 535 -20.42 1.03 -0.41
CA ASP A 535 -21.61 0.78 0.42
C ASP A 535 -21.50 1.54 1.74
N TRP A 536 -22.15 2.71 1.80
CA TRP A 536 -22.18 3.60 2.96
C TRP A 536 -23.51 4.35 3.05
N ASP A 537 -23.80 4.98 4.19
CA ASP A 537 -25.11 5.53 4.53
C ASP A 537 -25.62 6.60 3.54
N HIS A 538 -24.74 7.33 2.84
CA HIS A 538 -25.08 8.37 1.87
C HIS A 538 -24.64 8.04 0.43
N ALA A 539 -24.54 6.75 0.09
CA ALA A 539 -24.15 6.30 -1.25
C ALA A 539 -25.08 6.84 -2.34
N ASP A 540 -26.41 6.83 -2.10
CA ASP A 540 -27.38 7.35 -3.06
C ASP A 540 -27.23 8.87 -3.27
N ASP A 541 -26.96 9.64 -2.22
CA ASP A 541 -26.73 11.09 -2.30
C ASP A 541 -25.46 11.40 -3.08
N PHE A 542 -24.37 10.66 -2.80
CA PHE A 542 -23.10 10.81 -3.52
C PHE A 542 -23.25 10.46 -5.00
N ASN A 543 -23.92 9.35 -5.31
CA ASN A 543 -24.17 8.93 -6.69
C ASN A 543 -25.05 9.91 -7.46
N ALA A 544 -26.02 10.55 -6.81
CA ALA A 544 -26.91 11.55 -7.39
C ALA A 544 -26.29 12.94 -7.53
N ALA A 545 -25.18 13.23 -6.82
CA ALA A 545 -24.49 14.51 -6.93
C ALA A 545 -23.98 14.74 -8.37
N GLU A 546 -24.06 15.98 -8.86
CA GLU A 546 -23.54 16.34 -10.18
C GLU A 546 -22.02 16.44 -10.14
N ASP A 547 -21.36 15.99 -11.21
CA ASP A 547 -19.95 16.27 -11.44
C ASP A 547 -19.78 17.77 -11.78
N HIS A 548 -18.73 18.39 -11.27
CA HIS A 548 -18.44 19.79 -11.51
C HIS A 548 -16.93 20.03 -11.64
N GLU A 549 -16.57 21.04 -12.44
CA GLU A 549 -15.19 21.51 -12.53
C GLU A 549 -14.75 22.08 -11.17
N CYS A 550 -13.57 21.69 -10.70
CA CYS A 550 -13.06 22.09 -9.40
C CYS A 550 -11.58 22.49 -9.45
N GLY A 551 -11.16 23.22 -8.41
CA GLY A 551 -9.82 23.79 -8.33
C GLY A 551 -9.58 24.94 -9.31
N SER A 552 -8.48 25.66 -9.12
CA SER A 552 -8.07 26.74 -10.01
C SER A 552 -6.93 26.29 -10.93
N GLY A 553 -7.20 26.17 -12.22
CA GLY A 553 -6.21 25.76 -13.22
C GLY A 553 -6.66 26.01 -14.65
N GLU A 554 -5.72 26.02 -15.57
CA GLU A 554 -5.98 25.86 -17.00
C GLU A 554 -5.44 24.48 -17.39
N SER A 555 -6.30 23.59 -17.85
CA SER A 555 -5.92 22.26 -18.33
C SER A 555 -6.20 22.12 -19.82
N THR A 556 -5.68 21.07 -20.43
CA THR A 556 -5.97 20.73 -21.83
C THR A 556 -7.42 20.28 -22.02
N GLU A 557 -8.12 19.88 -20.94
CA GLU A 557 -9.46 19.32 -20.97
C GLU A 557 -10.58 20.29 -20.54
N GLY A 558 -10.25 21.35 -19.75
CA GLY A 558 -11.28 22.24 -19.20
C GLY A 558 -10.75 23.54 -18.63
N SER A 559 -11.63 24.32 -18.01
CA SER A 559 -11.30 25.59 -17.34
C SER A 559 -10.90 25.42 -15.87
N GLY A 560 -11.06 24.18 -15.31
CA GLY A 560 -10.71 23.81 -13.95
C GLY A 560 -9.43 23.01 -13.86
N ALA A 561 -9.01 22.68 -12.63
CA ALA A 561 -7.88 21.80 -12.35
C ALA A 561 -8.26 20.31 -12.37
N GLY A 562 -9.55 20.01 -12.32
CA GLY A 562 -10.07 18.65 -12.29
C GLY A 562 -11.59 18.59 -12.32
N LEU A 563 -12.10 17.36 -12.29
CA LEU A 563 -13.53 17.06 -12.20
C LEU A 563 -13.83 16.45 -10.84
N CYS A 564 -14.69 17.10 -10.07
CA CYS A 564 -15.06 16.68 -8.72
C CYS A 564 -16.49 16.14 -8.66
N LYS A 565 -16.69 15.20 -7.75
CA LYS A 565 -17.99 14.77 -7.23
C LYS A 565 -17.92 14.81 -5.71
N THR A 566 -18.79 15.60 -5.07
CA THR A 566 -18.78 15.81 -3.62
C THR A 566 -20.17 15.68 -3.03
N SER A 567 -20.30 14.94 -1.95
CA SER A 567 -21.51 14.87 -1.12
C SER A 567 -21.19 14.34 0.27
N ASN A 568 -21.83 14.91 1.30
CA ASN A 568 -21.77 14.42 2.69
C ASN A 568 -20.36 14.15 3.24
N GLY A 569 -19.39 15.01 2.89
CA GLY A 569 -17.99 14.88 3.35
C GLY A 569 -17.16 13.88 2.56
N PHE A 570 -17.70 13.28 1.51
CA PHE A 570 -16.96 12.44 0.58
C PHE A 570 -16.72 13.17 -0.75
N THR A 571 -15.48 13.20 -1.20
CA THR A 571 -15.08 13.80 -2.48
C THR A 571 -14.27 12.82 -3.31
N PHE A 572 -14.61 12.67 -4.58
CA PHE A 572 -13.74 12.13 -5.62
C PHE A 572 -13.28 13.28 -6.54
N MET A 573 -11.98 13.36 -6.83
CA MET A 573 -11.40 14.33 -7.75
C MET A 573 -10.53 13.64 -8.81
N GLN A 574 -10.92 13.73 -10.08
CA GLN A 574 -10.03 13.46 -11.20
C GLN A 574 -9.16 14.71 -11.41
N VAL A 575 -7.84 14.58 -11.30
CA VAL A 575 -6.89 15.69 -11.53
C VAL A 575 -6.40 15.63 -12.96
N TYR A 576 -6.63 16.71 -13.70
CA TYR A 576 -6.27 16.79 -15.11
C TYR A 576 -4.76 16.94 -15.32
N ASP A 577 -4.27 16.35 -16.41
CA ASP A 577 -2.87 16.41 -16.84
C ASP A 577 -1.87 15.91 -15.78
N ALA A 578 -2.28 15.03 -14.86
CA ALA A 578 -1.45 14.43 -13.83
C ALA A 578 -1.34 12.91 -14.00
N GLY A 579 -0.16 12.37 -13.76
CA GLY A 579 0.10 10.95 -13.62
C GLY A 579 -0.12 10.47 -12.17
N HIS A 580 0.65 9.47 -11.78
CA HIS A 580 0.58 8.81 -10.48
C HIS A 580 0.92 9.72 -9.30
N MET A 581 1.98 10.52 -9.46
CA MET A 581 2.47 11.46 -8.45
C MET A 581 1.89 12.85 -8.67
N VAL A 582 0.59 13.02 -8.36
CA VAL A 582 -0.15 14.27 -8.60
C VAL A 582 0.55 15.50 -8.03
N PRO A 583 1.12 15.49 -6.81
CA PRO A 583 1.81 16.66 -6.28
C PRO A 583 3.10 17.05 -7.05
N ASN A 584 3.71 16.09 -7.74
CA ASN A 584 4.84 16.39 -8.61
C ASN A 584 4.40 17.00 -9.93
N ASP A 585 3.33 16.45 -10.55
CA ASP A 585 2.87 16.82 -11.89
C ASP A 585 2.05 18.11 -11.87
N GLN A 586 1.18 18.26 -10.88
CA GLN A 586 0.28 19.42 -10.69
C GLN A 586 0.45 20.03 -9.27
N PRO A 587 1.64 20.57 -8.94
CA PRO A 587 1.97 20.96 -7.57
C PRO A 587 1.07 22.07 -7.00
N LYS A 588 0.66 23.04 -7.85
CA LYS A 588 -0.24 24.10 -7.43
C LYS A 588 -1.64 23.59 -7.14
N VAL A 589 -2.15 22.70 -8.00
CA VAL A 589 -3.46 22.06 -7.84
C VAL A 589 -3.48 21.19 -6.58
N ALA A 590 -2.44 20.38 -6.39
CA ALA A 590 -2.31 19.51 -5.23
C ALA A 590 -2.26 20.29 -3.90
N LEU A 591 -1.57 21.44 -3.89
CA LEU A 591 -1.56 22.31 -2.70
C LEU A 591 -2.94 22.94 -2.44
N GLU A 592 -3.64 23.41 -3.46
CA GLU A 592 -4.99 23.95 -3.33
C GLU A 592 -5.98 22.89 -2.85
N MET A 593 -5.93 21.70 -3.44
CA MET A 593 -6.73 20.54 -3.09
C MET A 593 -6.57 20.17 -1.62
N ILE A 594 -5.33 19.96 -1.15
CA ILE A 594 -5.11 19.57 0.26
C ILE A 594 -5.49 20.71 1.22
N ARG A 595 -5.22 21.97 0.85
CA ARG A 595 -5.62 23.13 1.67
C ARG A 595 -7.14 23.18 1.87
N ASN A 596 -7.92 23.00 0.80
CA ASN A 596 -9.37 22.94 0.90
C ASN A 596 -9.83 21.78 1.77
N PHE A 597 -9.27 20.61 1.55
CA PHE A 597 -9.64 19.41 2.29
C PHE A 597 -9.40 19.54 3.80
N VAL A 598 -8.19 19.93 4.22
CA VAL A 598 -7.84 19.99 5.65
C VAL A 598 -8.48 21.18 6.38
N SER A 599 -8.95 22.19 5.64
CA SER A 599 -9.69 23.33 6.22
C SER A 599 -11.21 23.12 6.23
N GLY A 600 -11.71 22.01 5.68
CA GLY A 600 -13.15 21.77 5.50
C GLY A 600 -13.80 22.71 4.49
N GLY A 601 -13.01 23.21 3.53
CA GLY A 601 -13.50 24.03 2.42
C GLY A 601 -14.20 23.23 1.32
N ASP A 602 -14.89 23.92 0.44
CA ASP A 602 -15.54 23.32 -0.73
C ASP A 602 -14.50 23.07 -1.86
N PHE A 603 -14.77 22.08 -2.71
CA PHE A 603 -13.98 21.72 -3.89
C PHE A 603 -14.52 22.34 -5.16
#